data_2671c2f40c1ec2b1dd53c76845e302af
#
_entry.id   2671c2f40c1ec2b1dd53c76845e302af
#
_cell.length_a   1.000
_cell.length_b   1.000
_cell.length_c   1.000
_cell.angle_alpha   90.00
_cell.angle_beta   90.00
_cell.angle_gamma   90.00
#
_symmetry.space_group_name_H-M   'P 1'
#
loop_
_entity.id
_entity.type
_entity.pdbx_description
1 polymer ?
#
loop_
_entity_poly.entity_id
_entity_poly.type
_entity_poly.pdbx_seq_one_letter_code
_entity_poly.pdbx_strand_id
1 'polypeptide(L)'
;MKEKKQWVRLRHRVVVPVVHLFFGPYVRWKYHIHIERFRKEGKRPYLILMNHQTGFDQFFVGMSFRQPVYYVATEDIFSLGRVSDLLRWLVAPIPIKKQTTDIQAVKNCIRVAREGGSICVAPEGNRTFHGRTVYMNPSIASLAKK
;
A
#
# COMPACT_ATOMS: atom_id res chain seq x y z
N MET A 1 -3.18 8.72 -28.66
CA MET A 1 -2.27 8.06 -27.66
C MET A 1 -2.83 8.31 -26.27
N LYS A 2 -3.35 7.27 -25.58
CA LYS A 2 -3.81 7.44 -24.18
C LYS A 2 -2.57 7.71 -23.31
N GLU A 3 -2.51 8.87 -22.68
CA GLU A 3 -1.47 9.21 -21.72
C GLU A 3 -1.27 8.06 -20.72
N LYS A 4 -0.04 7.53 -20.64
CA LYS A 4 0.28 6.47 -19.67
C LYS A 4 0.14 7.06 -18.29
N LYS A 5 -0.90 6.67 -17.54
CA LYS A 5 -1.18 7.10 -16.17
C LYS A 5 0.07 6.91 -15.31
N GLN A 6 0.70 7.98 -14.87
CA GLN A 6 1.83 7.95 -13.96
C GLN A 6 1.31 7.66 -12.54
N TRP A 7 1.87 6.64 -11.89
CA TRP A 7 1.51 6.26 -10.53
C TRP A 7 2.27 7.06 -9.49
N VAL A 8 3.60 7.07 -9.60
CA VAL A 8 4.49 7.77 -8.68
C VAL A 8 4.49 9.25 -9.02
N ARG A 9 3.80 10.06 -8.21
CA ARG A 9 3.69 11.50 -8.42
C ARG A 9 4.45 12.26 -7.34
N LEU A 10 5.05 13.39 -7.74
CA LEU A 10 5.78 14.26 -6.82
C LEU A 10 4.94 14.68 -5.60
N ARG A 11 3.65 14.95 -5.82
CA ARG A 11 2.71 15.31 -4.75
C ARG A 11 2.65 14.28 -3.62
N HIS A 12 2.79 12.97 -3.91
CA HIS A 12 2.74 11.95 -2.87
C HIS A 12 3.92 12.07 -1.90
N ARG A 13 5.08 12.56 -2.38
CA ARG A 13 6.26 12.81 -1.53
C ARG A 13 6.05 13.96 -0.54
N VAL A 14 5.10 14.84 -0.81
CA VAL A 14 4.74 15.96 0.08
C VAL A 14 3.54 15.60 0.94
N VAL A 15 2.47 15.12 0.30
CA VAL A 15 1.19 14.84 0.96
C VAL A 15 1.32 13.74 2.01
N VAL A 16 2.00 12.64 1.70
CA VAL A 16 2.14 11.49 2.62
C VAL A 16 2.86 11.88 3.91
N PRO A 17 4.04 12.54 3.90
CA PRO A 17 4.67 13.04 5.14
C PRO A 17 3.80 14.02 5.93
N VAL A 18 3.06 14.91 5.25
CA VAL A 18 2.14 15.85 5.91
C VAL A 18 1.03 15.09 6.64
N VAL A 19 0.42 14.11 5.97
CA VAL A 19 -0.59 13.24 6.60
C VAL A 19 0.01 12.50 7.81
N HIS A 20 1.21 11.95 7.69
CA HIS A 20 1.88 11.27 8.80
C HIS A 20 2.19 12.21 9.96
N LEU A 21 2.54 13.48 9.69
CA LEU A 21 2.83 14.49 10.71
C LEU A 21 1.59 14.80 11.55
N PHE A 22 0.45 14.99 10.92
CA PHE A 22 -0.79 15.37 11.63
C PHE A 22 -1.53 14.16 12.23
N PHE A 23 -1.67 13.08 11.49
CA PHE A 23 -2.40 11.90 11.94
C PHE A 23 -1.54 10.92 12.74
N GLY A 24 -0.23 10.95 12.57
CA GLY A 24 0.68 10.04 13.25
C GLY A 24 0.61 10.08 14.77
N PRO A 25 0.67 11.26 15.40
CA PRO A 25 0.53 11.39 16.85
C PRO A 25 -0.83 10.88 17.36
N TYR A 26 -1.92 11.26 16.67
CA TYR A 26 -3.27 10.81 17.00
C TYR A 26 -3.41 9.28 16.95
N VAL A 27 -2.90 8.67 15.89
CA VAL A 27 -2.96 7.22 15.67
C VAL A 27 -2.15 6.48 16.75
N ARG A 28 -0.94 6.94 17.05
CA ARG A 28 -0.11 6.36 18.11
C ARG A 28 -0.79 6.42 19.47
N TRP A 29 -1.37 7.57 19.79
CA TRP A 29 -2.09 7.76 21.04
C TRP A 29 -3.35 6.87 21.11
N LYS A 30 -4.19 6.88 20.07
CA LYS A 30 -5.47 6.17 20.06
C LYS A 30 -5.31 4.64 20.05
N TYR A 31 -4.34 4.13 19.28
CA TYR A 31 -4.16 2.69 19.09
C TYR A 31 -2.98 2.12 19.89
N HIS A 32 -2.30 2.93 20.67
CA HIS A 32 -1.12 2.56 21.50
C HIS A 32 -0.05 1.80 20.68
N ILE A 33 0.14 2.17 19.41
CA ILE A 33 1.07 1.48 18.51
C ILE A 33 2.47 2.08 18.60
N HIS A 34 3.46 1.20 18.62
CA HIS A 34 4.87 1.58 18.47
C HIS A 34 5.25 1.41 16.99
N ILE A 35 5.80 2.47 16.39
CA ILE A 35 6.20 2.47 14.97
C ILE A 35 7.70 2.66 14.91
N GLU A 36 8.38 1.60 14.44
CA GLU A 36 9.80 1.67 14.13
C GLU A 36 9.99 2.11 12.67
N ARG A 37 10.90 3.05 12.47
CA ARG A 37 11.27 3.49 11.13
C ARG A 37 12.23 2.50 10.49
N PHE A 38 11.96 2.16 9.24
CA PHE A 38 12.85 1.35 8.43
C PHE A 38 14.14 2.13 8.13
N ARG A 39 15.23 1.81 8.85
CA ARG A 39 16.49 2.56 8.82
C ARG A 39 17.30 2.35 7.55
N LYS A 40 17.14 1.20 6.89
CA LYS A 40 17.87 0.83 5.66
C LYS A 40 17.13 1.22 4.38
N GLU A 41 16.23 2.19 4.45
CA GLU A 41 15.48 2.68 3.31
C GLU A 41 16.43 3.34 2.31
N GLY A 42 16.64 2.66 1.17
CA GLY A 42 17.46 3.12 0.06
C GLY A 42 16.63 3.79 -1.05
N LYS A 43 17.30 4.08 -2.17
CA LYS A 43 16.64 4.64 -3.36
C LYS A 43 15.85 3.61 -4.19
N ARG A 44 16.02 2.30 -3.90
CA ARG A 44 15.35 1.23 -4.63
C ARG A 44 13.93 1.02 -4.11
N PRO A 45 12.96 0.66 -4.97
CA PRO A 45 11.63 0.29 -4.53
C PRO A 45 11.66 -1.02 -3.74
N TYR A 46 10.72 -1.16 -2.81
CA TYR A 46 10.56 -2.36 -1.98
C TYR A 46 9.22 -3.03 -2.28
N LEU A 47 9.20 -4.34 -2.25
CA LEU A 47 7.98 -5.10 -2.07
C LEU A 47 7.82 -5.38 -0.57
N ILE A 48 6.84 -4.74 0.03
CA ILE A 48 6.57 -4.79 1.47
C ILE A 48 5.42 -5.78 1.66
N LEU A 49 5.67 -6.81 2.45
CA LEU A 49 4.64 -7.76 2.85
C LEU A 49 4.17 -7.41 4.25
N MET A 50 2.86 -7.36 4.44
CA MET A 50 2.24 -7.11 5.74
C MET A 50 1.19 -8.18 6.02
N ASN A 51 0.97 -8.51 7.28
CA ASN A 51 -0.23 -9.20 7.73
C ASN A 51 -1.44 -8.26 7.62
N HIS A 52 -2.64 -8.82 7.55
CA HIS A 52 -3.86 -8.03 7.39
C HIS A 52 -4.85 -8.32 8.51
N GLN A 53 -4.96 -7.40 9.47
CA GLN A 53 -5.85 -7.52 10.62
C GLN A 53 -6.93 -6.44 10.62
N THR A 54 -6.57 -5.22 10.21
CA THR A 54 -7.47 -4.06 10.25
C THR A 54 -7.55 -3.34 8.89
N GLY A 55 -8.52 -2.45 8.75
CA GLY A 55 -8.59 -1.58 7.56
C GLY A 55 -7.50 -0.49 7.50
N PHE A 56 -6.71 -0.34 8.58
CA PHE A 56 -5.71 0.73 8.72
C PHE A 56 -4.27 0.22 8.63
N ASP A 57 -4.04 -1.09 8.48
CA ASP A 57 -2.72 -1.71 8.50
C ASP A 57 -1.77 -1.05 7.50
N GLN A 58 -2.26 -0.79 6.27
CA GLN A 58 -1.45 -0.13 5.25
C GLN A 58 -1.02 1.27 5.66
N PHE A 59 -1.86 2.00 6.42
CA PHE A 59 -1.52 3.31 6.93
C PHE A 59 -0.41 3.21 7.99
N PHE A 60 -0.51 2.25 8.90
CA PHE A 60 0.49 1.99 9.94
C PHE A 60 1.83 1.59 9.33
N VAL A 61 1.82 0.68 8.36
CA VAL A 61 3.02 0.27 7.61
C VAL A 61 3.65 1.46 6.89
N GLY A 62 2.84 2.31 6.25
CA GLY A 62 3.32 3.51 5.56
C GLY A 62 4.09 4.45 6.47
N MET A 63 3.70 4.56 7.75
CA MET A 63 4.38 5.40 8.72
C MET A 63 5.80 4.91 9.10
N SER A 64 6.14 3.65 8.81
CA SER A 64 7.49 3.11 9.00
C SER A 64 8.47 3.54 7.90
N PHE A 65 7.96 4.05 6.77
CA PHE A 65 8.76 4.46 5.61
C PHE A 65 8.78 5.98 5.45
N ARG A 66 9.89 6.51 4.92
CA ARG A 66 10.01 7.94 4.58
C ARG A 66 9.40 8.24 3.21
N GLN A 67 9.55 7.29 2.27
CA GLN A 67 9.00 7.42 0.93
C GLN A 67 7.55 6.94 0.88
N PRO A 68 6.73 7.47 -0.05
CA PRO A 68 5.37 7.00 -0.24
C PRO A 68 5.33 5.51 -0.58
N VAL A 69 4.47 4.78 0.11
CA VAL A 69 4.18 3.37 -0.14
C VAL A 69 2.86 3.26 -0.87
N TYR A 70 2.81 2.48 -1.94
CA TYR A 70 1.62 2.25 -2.76
C TYR A 70 0.99 0.92 -2.38
N TYR A 71 -0.29 0.94 -2.04
CA TYR A 71 -0.99 -0.22 -1.49
C TYR A 71 -1.82 -0.91 -2.56
N VAL A 72 -1.82 -2.24 -2.52
CA VAL A 72 -2.80 -3.02 -3.27
C VAL A 72 -4.08 -3.07 -2.45
N ALA A 73 -5.18 -2.58 -3.03
CA ALA A 73 -6.47 -2.49 -2.37
C ALA A 73 -7.57 -3.09 -3.26
N THR A 74 -8.54 -3.73 -2.64
CA THR A 74 -9.69 -4.30 -3.35
C THR A 74 -10.55 -3.22 -3.96
N GLU A 75 -11.28 -3.56 -5.03
CA GLU A 75 -12.15 -2.62 -5.76
C GLU A 75 -13.20 -1.96 -4.85
N ASP A 76 -13.59 -2.60 -3.75
CA ASP A 76 -14.58 -2.08 -2.80
C ASP A 76 -14.20 -0.69 -2.26
N ILE A 77 -12.89 -0.41 -2.07
CA ILE A 77 -12.42 0.90 -1.59
C ILE A 77 -12.68 2.03 -2.60
N PHE A 78 -12.95 1.67 -3.85
CA PHE A 78 -13.19 2.63 -4.92
C PHE A 78 -14.68 2.95 -5.13
N SER A 79 -15.58 2.32 -4.37
CA SER A 79 -17.03 2.54 -4.42
C SER A 79 -17.55 3.52 -3.35
N LEU A 80 -16.69 4.10 -2.52
CA LEU A 80 -17.04 4.99 -1.41
C LEU A 80 -17.25 6.46 -1.83
N GLY A 81 -17.56 6.74 -3.09
CA GLY A 81 -17.81 8.08 -3.61
C GLY A 81 -16.64 9.05 -3.37
N ARG A 82 -16.89 10.22 -2.77
CA ARG A 82 -15.89 11.27 -2.53
C ARG A 82 -14.69 10.81 -1.69
N VAL A 83 -14.90 9.85 -0.79
CA VAL A 83 -13.81 9.25 0.01
C VAL A 83 -12.85 8.48 -0.90
N SER A 84 -13.38 7.74 -1.87
CA SER A 84 -12.56 7.05 -2.86
C SER A 84 -11.71 8.00 -3.69
N ASP A 85 -12.28 9.13 -4.10
CA ASP A 85 -11.56 10.14 -4.88
C ASP A 85 -10.45 10.78 -4.05
N LEU A 86 -10.72 11.08 -2.78
CA LEU A 86 -9.72 11.57 -1.84
C LEU A 86 -8.58 10.54 -1.66
N LEU A 87 -8.89 9.26 -1.44
CA LEU A 87 -7.89 8.21 -1.30
C LEU A 87 -7.05 8.02 -2.57
N ARG A 88 -7.69 8.06 -3.76
CA ARG A 88 -6.97 8.04 -5.04
C ARG A 88 -6.02 9.22 -5.19
N TRP A 89 -6.44 10.38 -4.71
CA TRP A 89 -5.63 11.60 -4.77
C TRP A 89 -4.46 11.54 -3.77
N LEU A 90 -4.69 11.07 -2.53
CA LEU A 90 -3.70 11.00 -1.46
C LEU A 90 -2.63 9.94 -1.70
N VAL A 91 -3.02 8.71 -2.02
CA VAL A 91 -2.14 7.53 -1.98
C VAL A 91 -2.19 6.66 -3.24
N ALA A 92 -3.06 6.96 -4.20
CA ALA A 92 -3.22 6.24 -5.46
C ALA A 92 -3.17 4.71 -5.29
N PRO A 93 -4.11 4.09 -4.55
CA PRO A 93 -4.11 2.66 -4.30
C PRO A 93 -4.21 1.87 -5.62
N ILE A 94 -3.51 0.73 -5.68
CA ILE A 94 -3.50 -0.16 -6.83
C ILE A 94 -4.72 -1.09 -6.71
N PRO A 95 -5.70 -1.01 -7.63
CA PRO A 95 -6.89 -1.85 -7.55
C PRO A 95 -6.55 -3.32 -7.82
N ILE A 96 -7.17 -4.23 -7.07
CA ILE A 96 -7.13 -5.67 -7.28
C ILE A 96 -8.52 -6.27 -7.16
N LYS A 97 -8.84 -7.21 -8.05
CA LYS A 97 -10.05 -8.03 -7.95
C LYS A 97 -9.82 -9.18 -7.00
N LYS A 98 -10.72 -9.34 -6.01
CA LYS A 98 -10.65 -10.45 -5.06
C LYS A 98 -10.85 -11.79 -5.78
N GLN A 99 -10.19 -12.83 -5.26
CA GLN A 99 -10.40 -14.23 -5.67
C GLN A 99 -10.12 -14.53 -7.15
N THR A 100 -9.37 -13.67 -7.83
CA THR A 100 -8.96 -13.87 -9.22
C THR A 100 -7.46 -13.65 -9.38
N THR A 101 -6.90 -14.25 -10.44
CA THR A 101 -5.55 -13.90 -10.89
C THR A 101 -5.63 -12.58 -11.66
N ASP A 102 -5.53 -11.47 -10.95
CA ASP A 102 -5.63 -10.14 -11.56
C ASP A 102 -4.28 -9.74 -12.19
N ILE A 103 -4.12 -10.12 -13.46
CA ILE A 103 -2.92 -9.78 -14.27
C ILE A 103 -2.75 -8.26 -14.38
N GLN A 104 -3.85 -7.50 -14.38
CA GLN A 104 -3.77 -6.04 -14.48
C GLN A 104 -3.21 -5.43 -13.20
N ALA A 105 -3.60 -5.94 -12.03
CA ALA A 105 -3.02 -5.54 -10.75
C ALA A 105 -1.51 -5.82 -10.72
N VAL A 106 -1.06 -7.00 -11.16
CA VAL A 106 0.37 -7.33 -11.26
C VAL A 106 1.11 -6.37 -12.20
N LYS A 107 0.56 -6.07 -13.38
CA LYS A 107 1.14 -5.08 -14.32
C LYS A 107 1.24 -3.69 -13.71
N ASN A 108 0.23 -3.27 -12.93
CA ASN A 108 0.23 -1.99 -12.24
C ASN A 108 1.31 -1.96 -11.14
N CYS A 109 1.46 -3.03 -10.36
CA CYS A 109 2.54 -3.16 -9.36
C CYS A 109 3.92 -3.03 -10.01
N ILE A 110 4.18 -3.79 -11.09
CA ILE A 110 5.46 -3.71 -11.81
C ILE A 110 5.71 -2.28 -12.33
N ARG A 111 4.67 -1.59 -12.80
CA ARG A 111 4.79 -0.21 -13.25
C ARG A 111 5.16 0.73 -12.12
N VAL A 112 4.50 0.63 -10.95
CA VAL A 112 4.83 1.41 -9.76
C VAL A 112 6.29 1.20 -9.36
N ALA A 113 6.75 -0.06 -9.33
CA ALA A 113 8.14 -0.38 -9.03
C ALA A 113 9.12 0.24 -10.04
N ARG A 114 8.82 0.16 -11.34
CA ARG A 114 9.63 0.78 -12.40
C ARG A 114 9.68 2.31 -12.32
N GLU A 115 8.64 2.93 -11.79
CA GLU A 115 8.58 4.36 -11.50
C GLU A 115 9.28 4.72 -10.16
N GLY A 116 9.88 3.74 -9.47
CA GLY A 116 10.62 3.91 -8.21
C GLY A 116 9.74 3.92 -6.96
N GLY A 117 8.46 3.50 -7.05
CA GLY A 117 7.54 3.41 -5.92
C GLY A 117 7.62 2.06 -5.20
N SER A 118 7.64 2.09 -3.87
CA SER A 118 7.51 0.89 -3.05
C SER A 118 6.06 0.42 -2.98
N ILE A 119 5.86 -0.89 -2.98
CA ILE A 119 4.54 -1.53 -3.02
C ILE A 119 4.31 -2.29 -1.73
N CYS A 120 3.14 -2.13 -1.14
CA CYS A 120 2.71 -2.92 0.02
C CYS A 120 1.55 -3.83 -0.33
N VAL A 121 1.68 -5.10 0.01
CA VAL A 121 0.69 -6.14 -0.27
C VAL A 121 0.44 -6.95 0.99
N ALA A 122 -0.83 -7.28 1.25
CA ALA A 122 -1.21 -8.29 2.22
C ALA A 122 -1.35 -9.65 1.50
N PRO A 123 -0.37 -10.57 1.62
CA PRO A 123 -0.37 -11.83 0.88
C PRO A 123 -1.50 -12.78 1.29
N GLU A 124 -2.12 -12.54 2.43
CA GLU A 124 -3.26 -13.29 2.94
C GLU A 124 -4.54 -13.07 2.10
N GLY A 125 -4.66 -11.93 1.43
CA GLY A 125 -5.83 -11.56 0.61
C GLY A 125 -7.10 -11.26 1.40
N ASN A 126 -7.19 -11.72 2.65
CA ASN A 126 -8.29 -11.49 3.58
C ASN A 126 -7.75 -11.08 4.95
N ARG A 127 -8.60 -10.44 5.76
CA ARG A 127 -8.25 -10.12 7.15
C ARG A 127 -8.26 -11.37 8.01
N THR A 128 -7.23 -11.51 8.84
CA THR A 128 -7.14 -12.57 9.84
C THR A 128 -7.29 -11.98 11.24
N PHE A 129 -8.33 -12.42 11.95
CA PHE A 129 -8.63 -11.89 13.29
C PHE A 129 -7.91 -12.65 14.42
N HIS A 130 -7.17 -13.70 14.08
CA HIS A 130 -6.49 -14.57 15.05
C HIS A 130 -5.02 -14.24 15.27
N GLY A 131 -4.52 -13.14 14.67
CA GLY A 131 -3.12 -12.73 14.78
C GLY A 131 -2.11 -13.69 14.15
N ARG A 132 -2.57 -14.69 13.40
CA ARG A 132 -1.71 -15.67 12.71
C ARG A 132 -1.98 -15.64 11.22
N THR A 133 -0.92 -15.57 10.43
CA THR A 133 -0.99 -15.75 8.98
C THR A 133 -1.24 -17.23 8.66
N VAL A 134 -2.41 -17.55 8.14
CA VAL A 134 -2.83 -18.94 7.84
C VAL A 134 -2.49 -19.32 6.40
N TYR A 135 -2.61 -18.37 5.48
CA TYR A 135 -2.44 -18.58 4.05
C TYR A 135 -1.67 -17.42 3.42
N MET A 136 -0.75 -17.75 2.54
CA MET A 136 -0.08 -16.78 1.67
C MET A 136 -0.31 -17.13 0.21
N ASN A 137 -0.79 -16.16 -0.56
CA ASN A 137 -1.01 -16.35 -1.99
C ASN A 137 0.34 -16.54 -2.71
N PRO A 138 0.59 -17.71 -3.37
CA PRO A 138 1.86 -17.99 -4.04
C PRO A 138 2.18 -17.04 -5.19
N SER A 139 1.20 -16.34 -5.74
CA SER A 139 1.40 -15.31 -6.78
C SER A 139 2.33 -14.18 -6.33
N ILE A 140 2.45 -13.94 -5.02
CA ILE A 140 3.35 -12.93 -4.45
C ILE A 140 4.82 -13.28 -4.74
N ALA A 141 5.19 -14.56 -4.68
CA ALA A 141 6.55 -15.00 -5.04
C ALA A 141 6.86 -14.70 -6.51
N SER A 142 5.88 -14.81 -7.39
CA SER A 142 6.02 -14.46 -8.80
C SER A 142 6.17 -12.95 -9.02
N LEU A 143 5.50 -12.13 -8.21
CA LEU A 143 5.65 -10.67 -8.23
C LEU A 143 7.05 -10.25 -7.74
N ALA A 144 7.57 -10.92 -6.71
CA ALA A 144 8.88 -10.62 -6.13
C ALA A 144 10.06 -10.92 -7.09
N LYS A 145 9.88 -11.84 -8.04
CA LYS A 145 10.89 -12.21 -9.04
C LYS A 145 10.96 -11.27 -10.26
N LYS A 146 10.04 -10.34 -10.41
CA LYS A 146 9.91 -9.39 -11.54
C LYS A 146 10.56 -8.06 -11.23
#